data_72f26fd0a3b45e2d7061d6c340ef5c81
#
_entry.id   72f26fd0a3b45e2d7061d6c340ef5c81
#
_cell.length_a   1.000
_cell.length_b   1.000
_cell.length_c   1.000
_cell.angle_alpha   90.00
_cell.angle_beta   90.00
_cell.angle_gamma   90.00
#
_symmetry.space_group_name_H-M   'P 1'
#
loop_
_entity.id
_entity.type
_entity.pdbx_description
1 polymer ?
#
loop_
_entity_poly.entity_id
_entity_poly.type
_entity_poly.pdbx_seq_one_letter_code
_entity_poly.pdbx_strand_id
1 'polypeptide(L)'
;LVQPTSEYTSRGKGHQALTLLGYHSITDVEIDKNPSILQQFDKVVMLHNEYVTRAMFDAITNHPNVIYLYPNALYAEIEVNYVDQTITLIRGHNYPEQEITNGFDWPFDNTHPYEYDDICLGMEFYKTKDGWMTNCYPENLFLVDTEQLFNLLKLIKDL
;
A
#
# COMPACT_ATOMS: atom_id res chain seq x y z
N LEU A 1 -0.45 -11.57 -27.52
CA LEU A 1 -0.23 -11.31 -26.08
C LEU A 1 0.38 -9.92 -26.00
N VAL A 2 -0.42 -8.95 -25.57
CA VAL A 2 0.09 -7.62 -25.22
C VAL A 2 0.89 -7.80 -23.94
N GLN A 3 2.20 -7.53 -23.97
CA GLN A 3 2.98 -7.48 -22.73
C GLN A 3 2.43 -6.31 -21.91
N PRO A 4 2.03 -6.52 -20.66
CA PRO A 4 1.64 -5.42 -19.80
C PRO A 4 2.81 -4.46 -19.66
N THR A 5 2.55 -3.16 -19.69
CA THR A 5 3.57 -2.15 -19.40
C THR A 5 4.07 -2.35 -17.98
N SER A 6 5.37 -2.11 -17.74
CA SER A 6 6.03 -2.37 -16.45
C SER A 6 5.33 -1.71 -15.25
N GLU A 7 4.74 -0.55 -15.45
CA GLU A 7 4.15 0.30 -14.41
C GLU A 7 2.96 -0.32 -13.66
N TYR A 8 2.22 -1.25 -14.27
CA TYR A 8 1.03 -1.86 -13.66
C TYR A 8 1.18 -3.33 -13.28
N THR A 9 2.36 -3.92 -13.45
CA THR A 9 2.59 -5.35 -13.22
C THR A 9 3.27 -5.68 -11.91
N SER A 10 3.91 -4.71 -11.26
CA SER A 10 4.65 -4.90 -10.01
C SER A 10 3.74 -5.39 -8.88
N ARG A 11 2.56 -4.82 -8.73
CA ARG A 11 1.56 -5.26 -7.73
C ARG A 11 1.11 -6.68 -7.96
N GLY A 12 0.81 -7.04 -9.23
CA GLY A 12 0.47 -8.41 -9.60
C GLY A 12 1.59 -9.39 -9.30
N LYS A 13 2.85 -9.02 -9.54
CA LYS A 13 4.02 -9.84 -9.21
C LYS A 13 4.30 -9.88 -7.71
N GLY A 14 4.18 -8.76 -7.03
CA GLY A 14 4.27 -8.71 -5.56
C GLY A 14 3.23 -9.62 -4.91
N HIS A 15 1.98 -9.55 -5.35
CA HIS A 15 0.91 -10.45 -4.92
C HIS A 15 1.26 -11.92 -5.19
N GLN A 16 1.73 -12.26 -6.39
CA GLN A 16 2.13 -13.63 -6.71
C GLN A 16 3.28 -14.12 -5.83
N ALA A 17 4.33 -13.30 -5.64
CA ALA A 17 5.46 -13.66 -4.82
C ALA A 17 5.06 -13.91 -3.36
N LEU A 18 4.26 -13.02 -2.78
CA LEU A 18 3.78 -13.17 -1.41
C LEU A 18 2.85 -14.37 -1.27
N THR A 19 1.97 -14.62 -2.24
CA THR A 19 1.10 -15.81 -2.23
C THR A 19 1.91 -17.11 -2.29
N LEU A 20 2.95 -17.18 -3.11
CA LEU A 20 3.85 -18.33 -3.17
C LEU A 20 4.61 -18.56 -1.85
N LEU A 21 4.82 -17.52 -1.06
CA LEU A 21 5.42 -17.59 0.28
C LEU A 21 4.41 -17.92 1.38
N GLY A 22 3.15 -18.15 1.03
CA GLY A 22 2.10 -18.54 1.96
C GLY A 22 1.33 -17.37 2.59
N TYR A 23 1.51 -16.13 2.11
CA TYR A 23 0.68 -15.02 2.54
C TYR A 23 -0.74 -15.18 2.01
N HIS A 24 -1.70 -14.89 2.86
CA HIS A 24 -3.11 -14.87 2.48
C HIS A 24 -3.46 -13.53 1.83
N SER A 25 -4.16 -13.59 0.70
CA SER A 25 -4.56 -12.38 -0.04
C SER A 25 -5.97 -11.95 0.36
N ILE A 26 -6.13 -10.66 0.65
CA ILE A 26 -7.41 -10.02 0.94
C ILE A 26 -7.57 -8.83 0.00
N THR A 27 -8.76 -8.63 -0.50
CA THR A 27 -9.08 -7.51 -1.39
C THR A 27 -9.55 -6.28 -0.59
N ASP A 28 -9.41 -5.10 -1.18
CA ASP A 28 -9.92 -3.84 -0.63
C ASP A 28 -11.42 -3.91 -0.35
N VAL A 29 -12.17 -4.58 -1.23
CA VAL A 29 -13.63 -4.79 -1.06
C VAL A 29 -13.96 -5.62 0.18
N GLU A 30 -13.14 -6.63 0.49
CA GLU A 30 -13.33 -7.45 1.69
C GLU A 30 -13.04 -6.64 2.95
N ILE A 31 -12.00 -5.82 2.94
CA ILE A 31 -11.65 -4.95 4.07
C ILE A 31 -12.74 -3.88 4.27
N ASP A 32 -13.19 -3.23 3.19
CA ASP A 32 -14.19 -2.18 3.28
C ASP A 32 -15.53 -2.71 3.84
N LYS A 33 -15.96 -3.90 3.38
CA LYS A 33 -17.20 -4.55 3.85
C LYS A 33 -17.09 -5.16 5.25
N ASN A 34 -15.89 -5.59 5.64
CA ASN A 34 -15.63 -6.21 6.94
C ASN A 34 -14.26 -5.79 7.48
N PRO A 35 -14.13 -4.55 8.01
CA PRO A 35 -12.85 -4.03 8.51
C PRO A 35 -12.18 -4.92 9.57
N SER A 36 -12.98 -5.66 10.35
CA SER A 36 -12.47 -6.56 11.39
C SER A 36 -11.72 -7.79 10.86
N ILE A 37 -11.77 -8.06 9.55
CA ILE A 37 -11.07 -9.19 8.94
C ILE A 37 -9.55 -9.11 9.18
N LEU A 38 -8.99 -7.91 9.26
CA LEU A 38 -7.55 -7.70 9.49
C LEU A 38 -7.09 -8.21 10.84
N GLN A 39 -7.98 -8.25 11.86
CA GLN A 39 -7.65 -8.75 13.19
C GLN A 39 -7.38 -10.25 13.26
N GLN A 40 -7.63 -10.99 12.18
CA GLN A 40 -7.35 -12.42 12.06
C GLN A 40 -5.89 -12.71 11.71
N PHE A 41 -5.10 -11.68 11.42
CA PHE A 41 -3.72 -11.80 10.95
C PHE A 41 -2.75 -11.11 11.91
N ASP A 42 -1.59 -11.71 12.11
CA ASP A 42 -0.53 -11.15 12.96
C ASP A 42 0.23 -10.00 12.24
N LYS A 43 0.19 -9.98 10.92
CA LYS A 43 0.87 -9.01 10.07
C LYS A 43 0.05 -8.74 8.81
N VAL A 44 -0.04 -7.48 8.44
CA VAL A 44 -0.68 -7.01 7.19
C VAL A 44 0.38 -6.39 6.29
N VAL A 45 0.44 -6.81 5.03
CA VAL A 45 1.33 -6.23 4.02
C VAL A 45 0.48 -5.51 2.98
N MET A 46 0.66 -4.20 2.89
CA MET A 46 -0.05 -3.34 1.95
C MET A 46 0.71 -3.24 0.63
N LEU A 47 0.05 -3.63 -0.47
CA LEU A 47 0.62 -3.59 -1.82
C LEU A 47 0.19 -2.34 -2.58
N HIS A 48 0.38 -1.18 -2.06
CA HIS A 48 0.00 0.14 -2.56
C HIS A 48 -1.22 0.71 -1.83
N ASN A 49 -2.46 0.44 -2.24
CA ASN A 49 -3.70 0.90 -1.56
C ASN A 49 -3.75 2.42 -1.36
N GLU A 50 -3.50 3.16 -2.42
CA GLU A 50 -3.48 4.64 -2.41
C GLU A 50 -4.86 5.24 -2.12
N TYR A 51 -5.91 4.64 -2.68
CA TYR A 51 -7.30 5.08 -2.54
C TYR A 51 -8.04 4.14 -1.59
N VAL A 52 -8.43 4.66 -0.43
CA VAL A 52 -9.09 3.86 0.60
C VAL A 52 -10.32 4.57 1.18
N THR A 53 -11.28 3.79 1.67
CA THR A 53 -12.39 4.35 2.44
C THR A 53 -11.96 4.68 3.86
N ARG A 54 -12.75 5.50 4.58
CA ARG A 54 -12.52 5.77 6.00
C ARG A 54 -12.46 4.48 6.83
N ALA A 55 -13.35 3.53 6.53
CA ALA A 55 -13.40 2.26 7.24
C ALA A 55 -12.11 1.42 7.03
N MET A 56 -11.59 1.40 5.81
CA MET A 56 -10.32 0.74 5.50
C MET A 56 -9.14 1.43 6.20
N PHE A 57 -9.07 2.76 6.11
CA PHE A 57 -8.03 3.54 6.77
C PHE A 57 -7.96 3.25 8.27
N ASP A 58 -9.12 3.32 8.95
CA ASP A 58 -9.19 3.08 10.38
C ASP A 58 -8.82 1.63 10.73
N ALA A 59 -9.26 0.65 9.93
CA ALA A 59 -8.92 -0.75 10.16
C ALA A 59 -7.41 -1.03 10.02
N ILE A 60 -6.80 -0.46 9.00
CA ILE A 60 -5.38 -0.65 8.70
C ILE A 60 -4.53 0.05 9.76
N THR A 61 -4.77 1.33 10.04
CA THR A 61 -3.96 2.12 10.98
C THR A 61 -4.17 1.75 12.46
N ASN A 62 -5.19 0.97 12.78
CA ASN A 62 -5.38 0.36 14.11
C ASN A 62 -4.83 -1.07 14.22
N HIS A 63 -4.34 -1.65 13.14
CA HIS A 63 -3.68 -2.96 13.19
C HIS A 63 -2.25 -2.81 13.78
N PRO A 64 -1.81 -3.69 14.69
CA PRO A 64 -0.56 -3.50 15.44
C PRO A 64 0.72 -3.75 14.63
N ASN A 65 0.61 -4.33 13.44
CA ASN A 65 1.76 -4.70 12.62
C ASN A 65 1.44 -4.60 11.12
N VAL A 66 1.67 -3.42 10.54
CA VAL A 66 1.44 -3.15 9.12
C VAL A 66 2.77 -2.87 8.42
N ILE A 67 2.95 -3.43 7.24
CA ILE A 67 4.07 -3.11 6.35
C ILE A 67 3.52 -2.47 5.09
N TYR A 68 3.82 -1.21 4.91
CA TYR A 68 3.46 -0.43 3.73
C TYR A 68 4.61 -0.51 2.71
N LEU A 69 4.36 -1.16 1.58
CA LEU A 69 5.36 -1.32 0.52
C LEU A 69 5.39 -0.13 -0.45
N TYR A 70 4.58 0.89 -0.20
CA TYR A 70 4.53 2.10 -1.02
C TYR A 70 4.36 3.34 -0.13
N PRO A 71 5.14 4.39 -0.37
CA PRO A 71 5.10 5.60 0.46
C PRO A 71 3.80 6.41 0.29
N ASN A 72 3.05 6.23 -0.79
CA ASN A 72 1.75 6.85 -1.01
C ASN A 72 0.56 5.94 -0.62
N ALA A 73 0.79 4.93 0.20
CA ALA A 73 -0.30 4.13 0.75
C ALA A 73 -1.25 5.01 1.58
N LEU A 74 -2.54 4.73 1.52
CA LEU A 74 -3.60 5.44 2.25
C LEU A 74 -3.68 6.96 1.95
N TYR A 75 -3.29 7.36 0.74
CA TYR A 75 -3.12 8.75 0.39
C TYR A 75 -4.43 9.51 0.14
N ALA A 76 -5.43 8.86 -0.45
CA ALA A 76 -6.68 9.49 -0.84
C ALA A 76 -7.91 8.82 -0.20
N GLU A 77 -8.80 9.64 0.35
CA GLU A 77 -10.09 9.18 0.89
C GLU A 77 -11.11 9.08 -0.23
N ILE A 78 -11.74 7.92 -0.33
CA ILE A 78 -12.82 7.65 -1.28
C ILE A 78 -14.07 7.14 -0.58
N GLU A 79 -15.20 7.26 -1.26
CA GLU A 79 -16.45 6.57 -0.95
C GLU A 79 -16.79 5.59 -2.07
N VAL A 80 -17.25 4.39 -1.72
CA VAL A 80 -17.64 3.35 -2.67
C VAL A 80 -19.11 3.05 -2.57
N ASN A 81 -19.84 3.21 -3.68
CA ASN A 81 -21.20 2.78 -3.80
C ASN A 81 -21.28 1.46 -4.59
N TYR A 82 -21.49 0.37 -3.89
CA TYR A 82 -21.53 -0.96 -4.49
C TYR A 82 -22.79 -1.24 -5.31
N VAL A 83 -23.88 -0.48 -5.11
CA VAL A 83 -25.12 -0.63 -5.87
C VAL A 83 -24.96 0.00 -7.25
N ASP A 84 -24.46 1.22 -7.27
CA ASP A 84 -24.28 1.99 -8.51
C ASP A 84 -22.91 1.71 -9.17
N GLN A 85 -22.03 0.94 -8.50
CA GLN A 85 -20.68 0.62 -8.94
C GLN A 85 -19.83 1.89 -9.21
N THR A 86 -19.94 2.86 -8.31
CA THR A 86 -19.20 4.12 -8.41
C THR A 86 -18.21 4.29 -7.27
N ILE A 87 -17.10 4.99 -7.57
CA ILE A 87 -16.10 5.45 -6.60
C ILE A 87 -16.06 6.96 -6.70
N THR A 88 -16.13 7.62 -5.55
CA THR A 88 -16.09 9.08 -5.45
C THR A 88 -14.90 9.49 -4.61
N LEU A 89 -14.04 10.38 -5.15
CA LEU A 89 -12.97 11.01 -4.38
C LEU A 89 -13.60 11.99 -3.39
N ILE A 90 -13.31 11.79 -2.11
CA ILE A 90 -13.78 12.66 -1.02
C ILE A 90 -12.73 13.72 -0.68
N ARG A 91 -11.45 13.28 -0.56
CA ARG A 91 -10.35 14.15 -0.20
C ARG A 91 -9.00 13.57 -0.61
N GLY A 92 -8.08 14.44 -1.00
CA GLY A 92 -6.74 14.10 -1.46
C GLY A 92 -6.50 14.51 -2.92
N HIS A 93 -5.27 14.43 -3.42
CA HIS A 93 -4.91 14.80 -4.78
C HIS A 93 -5.39 16.21 -5.19
N ASN A 94 -5.20 17.18 -4.32
CA ASN A 94 -5.65 18.57 -4.51
C ASN A 94 -7.20 18.73 -4.59
N TYR A 95 -7.94 17.81 -4.00
CA TYR A 95 -9.40 17.89 -3.93
C TYR A 95 -9.87 17.82 -2.46
N PRO A 96 -10.89 18.60 -2.05
CA PRO A 96 -11.68 19.57 -2.84
C PRO A 96 -10.96 20.91 -3.11
N GLU A 97 -9.85 21.16 -2.45
CA GLU A 97 -9.06 22.39 -2.58
C GLU A 97 -7.63 22.06 -3.00
N GLN A 98 -6.96 22.97 -3.71
CA GLN A 98 -5.60 22.73 -4.24
C GLN A 98 -4.51 22.46 -3.18
N GLU A 99 -4.76 22.83 -1.93
CA GLU A 99 -3.80 22.68 -0.85
C GLU A 99 -3.94 21.34 -0.10
N ILE A 100 -4.97 20.56 -0.43
CA ILE A 100 -5.19 19.25 0.19
C ILE A 100 -4.40 18.19 -0.56
N THR A 101 -3.30 17.75 0.05
CA THR A 101 -2.42 16.74 -0.55
C THR A 101 -2.89 15.32 -0.25
N ASN A 102 -3.16 14.99 1.02
CA ASN A 102 -3.67 13.68 1.40
C ASN A 102 -5.09 13.72 1.99
N GLY A 103 -5.77 12.57 2.01
CA GLY A 103 -7.16 12.45 2.41
C GLY A 103 -7.39 12.36 3.92
N PHE A 104 -6.37 12.05 4.72
CA PHE A 104 -6.56 11.65 6.12
C PHE A 104 -5.80 12.47 7.14
N ASP A 105 -5.10 13.54 6.76
CA ASP A 105 -4.17 14.28 7.63
C ASP A 105 -3.17 13.34 8.34
N TRP A 106 -2.73 12.32 7.64
CA TRP A 106 -1.83 11.30 8.13
C TRP A 106 -0.38 11.75 7.96
N PRO A 107 0.47 11.70 9.01
CA PRO A 107 1.84 12.21 8.93
C PRO A 107 2.79 11.35 8.09
N PHE A 108 2.33 10.20 7.62
CA PHE A 108 3.06 9.26 6.78
C PHE A 108 2.50 9.27 5.35
N ASP A 109 2.12 10.43 4.86
CA ASP A 109 1.82 10.65 3.45
C ASP A 109 3.13 10.68 2.64
N ASN A 110 3.05 10.71 1.32
CA ASN A 110 4.21 10.71 0.41
C ASN A 110 5.04 12.02 0.43
N THR A 111 5.11 12.72 1.55
CA THR A 111 5.93 13.90 1.74
C THR A 111 7.28 13.63 2.40
N HIS A 112 7.55 12.37 2.77
CA HIS A 112 8.83 11.98 3.34
C HIS A 112 9.97 12.24 2.34
N PRO A 113 11.13 12.78 2.76
CA PRO A 113 12.20 13.19 1.87
C PRO A 113 12.77 12.10 0.95
N TYR A 114 12.57 10.84 1.30
CA TYR A 114 13.11 9.68 0.58
C TYR A 114 12.07 8.98 -0.32
N GLU A 115 10.84 9.48 -0.40
CA GLU A 115 9.73 8.84 -1.11
C GLU A 115 9.78 8.99 -2.64
N TYR A 116 10.82 9.63 -3.16
CA TYR A 116 11.00 9.85 -4.60
C TYR A 116 12.04 8.93 -5.26
N ASP A 117 12.52 7.92 -4.54
CA ASP A 117 13.42 6.91 -5.09
C ASP A 117 12.62 5.81 -5.80
N ASP A 118 12.27 6.05 -7.05
CA ASP A 118 11.55 5.09 -7.90
C ASP A 118 12.38 3.85 -8.29
N ILE A 119 13.70 3.92 -8.13
CA ILE A 119 14.62 2.82 -8.44
C ILE A 119 14.93 1.97 -7.20
N CYS A 120 14.59 2.45 -6.03
CA CYS A 120 14.87 1.80 -4.75
C CYS A 120 16.36 1.47 -4.50
N LEU A 121 17.27 2.32 -4.95
CA LEU A 121 18.70 2.14 -4.71
C LEU A 121 19.08 2.25 -3.24
N GLY A 122 18.37 3.09 -2.50
CA GLY A 122 18.52 3.29 -1.07
C GLY A 122 17.32 2.81 -0.27
N MET A 123 16.79 1.62 -0.62
CA MET A 123 15.59 1.09 0.04
C MET A 123 15.78 0.95 1.55
N GLU A 124 14.94 1.64 2.29
CA GLU A 124 14.85 1.58 3.75
C GLU A 124 13.39 1.49 4.19
N PHE A 125 13.18 0.90 5.36
CA PHE A 125 11.90 0.97 6.05
C PHE A 125 12.01 1.93 7.24
N TYR A 126 11.11 2.88 7.32
CA TYR A 126 10.99 3.77 8.45
C TYR A 126 9.74 3.44 9.29
N LYS A 127 9.82 3.77 10.59
CA LYS A 127 8.78 3.43 11.55
C LYS A 127 7.57 4.35 11.38
N THR A 128 6.39 3.76 11.23
CA THR A 128 5.10 4.43 11.41
C THR A 128 4.55 4.19 12.82
N LYS A 129 3.38 4.68 13.12
CA LYS A 129 2.71 4.43 14.41
C LYS A 129 2.38 2.95 14.60
N ASP A 130 1.94 2.30 13.54
CA ASP A 130 1.34 0.96 13.51
C ASP A 130 2.22 -0.08 12.80
N GLY A 131 3.35 0.34 12.24
CA GLY A 131 4.20 -0.60 11.51
C GLY A 131 5.42 0.04 10.87
N TRP A 132 5.64 -0.28 9.61
CA TRP A 132 6.80 0.13 8.82
C TRP A 132 6.40 0.51 7.41
N MET A 133 7.02 1.54 6.86
CA MET A 133 6.79 2.00 5.50
C MET A 133 8.10 2.09 4.74
N THR A 134 8.10 1.66 3.48
CA THR A 134 9.27 1.84 2.61
C THR A 134 9.38 3.30 2.16
N ASN A 135 10.61 3.76 1.96
CA ASN A 135 10.92 5.09 1.47
C ASN A 135 10.97 5.21 -0.05
N CYS A 136 10.62 4.16 -0.78
CA CYS A 136 10.75 4.12 -2.23
C CYS A 136 9.62 3.32 -2.88
N TYR A 137 9.53 3.38 -4.21
CA TYR A 137 8.54 2.67 -5.02
C TYR A 137 9.14 1.35 -5.55
N PRO A 138 8.81 0.19 -4.96
CA PRO A 138 9.50 -1.07 -5.24
C PRO A 138 9.05 -1.77 -6.53
N GLU A 139 8.49 -1.06 -7.52
CA GLU A 139 8.04 -1.63 -8.78
C GLU A 139 9.13 -2.46 -9.46
N ASN A 140 10.34 -1.92 -9.55
CA ASN A 140 11.44 -2.58 -10.21
C ASN A 140 11.95 -3.81 -9.45
N LEU A 141 11.84 -3.83 -8.12
CA LEU A 141 12.28 -4.97 -7.31
C LEU A 141 11.46 -6.23 -7.63
N PHE A 142 10.16 -6.07 -7.82
CA PHE A 142 9.28 -7.18 -8.20
C PHE A 142 9.43 -7.62 -9.65
N LEU A 143 10.02 -6.79 -10.50
CA LEU A 143 10.06 -6.99 -11.95
C LEU A 143 11.39 -7.53 -12.46
N VAL A 144 12.51 -7.04 -11.96
CA VAL A 144 13.79 -7.12 -12.67
C VAL A 144 14.93 -7.63 -11.80
N ASP A 145 14.92 -7.36 -10.50
CA ASP A 145 16.03 -7.65 -9.62
C ASP A 145 15.71 -8.74 -8.58
N THR A 146 16.17 -9.95 -8.87
CA THR A 146 15.90 -11.12 -8.01
C THR A 146 16.59 -11.01 -6.65
N GLU A 147 17.79 -10.43 -6.58
CA GLU A 147 18.54 -10.32 -5.33
C GLU A 147 17.87 -9.30 -4.40
N GLN A 148 17.49 -8.15 -4.93
CA GLN A 148 16.76 -7.13 -4.15
C GLN A 148 15.37 -7.61 -3.75
N LEU A 149 14.68 -8.38 -4.59
CA LEU A 149 13.43 -9.00 -4.21
C LEU A 149 13.59 -9.92 -3.00
N PHE A 150 14.61 -10.78 -2.98
CA PHE A 150 14.87 -11.63 -1.80
C PHE A 150 15.18 -10.81 -0.55
N ASN A 151 15.93 -9.73 -0.67
CA ASN A 151 16.21 -8.83 0.45
C ASN A 151 14.92 -8.17 0.96
N LEU A 152 14.06 -7.69 0.08
CA LEU A 152 12.75 -7.13 0.43
C LEU A 152 11.89 -8.16 1.16
N LEU A 153 11.77 -9.38 0.62
CA LEU A 153 10.96 -10.44 1.22
C LEU A 153 11.49 -10.87 2.59
N LYS A 154 12.81 -10.88 2.77
CA LYS A 154 13.44 -11.12 4.05
C LYS A 154 13.13 -10.02 5.06
N LEU A 155 13.24 -8.75 4.66
CA LEU A 155 12.86 -7.61 5.51
C LEU A 155 11.39 -7.69 5.93
N ILE A 156 10.47 -7.96 4.99
CA ILE A 156 9.04 -8.14 5.30
C ILE A 156 8.82 -9.25 6.33
N LYS A 157 9.61 -10.31 6.27
CA LYS A 157 9.53 -11.42 7.22
C LYS A 157 10.07 -11.05 8.60
N ASP A 158 11.16 -10.30 8.64
CA ASP A 158 11.89 -9.97 9.88
C ASP A 158 11.24 -8.78 10.64
N LEU A 159 10.48 -7.90 9.96
CA LEU A 159 9.67 -6.82 10.53
C LEU A 159 8.33 -7.33 11.09
#